data_22c1d3b879731e6efa949954b0d54fa4
#
_entry.id   22c1d3b879731e6efa949954b0d54fa4
#
_cell.length_a   1.000
_cell.length_b   1.000
_cell.length_c   1.000
_cell.angle_alpha   90.00
_cell.angle_beta   90.00
_cell.angle_gamma   90.00
#
_symmetry.space_group_name_H-M   'P 1'
#
loop_
_entity.id
_entity.type
_entity.pdbx_description
1 polymer ?
#
loop_
_entity_poly.entity_id
_entity_poly.type
_entity_poly.pdbx_seq_one_letter_code
_entity_poly.pdbx_strand_id
1 'polypeptide(L)'
;MTIRTVYFIVAVAIFIVVLVAIAAYYYRRSQKSSQKNWERLLKRLTALDRSSIAEVALDIIDESGQRRKDEASAILDPSEISKLVGGLEGLEAMEANCAVLVDLAFYVQQWYPEAIVVAEKLRLSAREIEWHVGRLRSAQQTGKLEGAFTLYAQPAVATYYLMTRQVIALYEEGNLAMLADLQNAL
;
A
#
# COMPACT_ATOMS: atom_id res chain seq x y z
N MET A 1 48.44 38.73 -10.12
CA MET A 1 47.93 37.36 -10.21
C MET A 1 48.82 36.59 -11.16
N THR A 2 49.46 35.52 -10.70
CA THR A 2 50.34 34.71 -11.55
C THR A 2 49.51 33.90 -12.55
N ILE A 3 49.96 33.76 -13.76
CA ILE A 3 49.27 32.97 -14.84
C ILE A 3 48.81 31.58 -14.33
N ARG A 4 49.61 30.94 -13.48
CA ARG A 4 49.29 29.66 -12.83
C ARG A 4 48.01 29.71 -11.96
N THR A 5 47.79 30.83 -11.25
CA THR A 5 46.61 31.00 -10.39
C THR A 5 45.33 31.10 -11.25
N VAL A 6 45.41 31.75 -12.41
CA VAL A 6 44.28 31.87 -13.33
C VAL A 6 43.90 30.49 -13.90
N TYR A 7 44.89 29.71 -14.36
CA TYR A 7 44.60 28.34 -14.85
C TYR A 7 43.99 27.44 -13.76
N PHE A 8 44.49 27.55 -12.55
CA PHE A 8 43.92 26.79 -11.43
C PHE A 8 42.47 27.16 -11.17
N ILE A 9 42.13 28.44 -11.13
CA ILE A 9 40.74 28.92 -10.91
C ILE A 9 39.84 28.43 -12.06
N VAL A 10 40.28 28.51 -13.31
CA VAL A 10 39.50 28.03 -14.45
C VAL A 10 39.27 26.50 -14.38
N ALA A 11 40.29 25.73 -14.01
CA ALA A 11 40.17 24.29 -13.87
C ALA A 11 39.15 23.91 -12.76
N VAL A 12 39.22 24.61 -11.63
CA VAL A 12 38.24 24.40 -10.52
C VAL A 12 36.82 24.78 -10.95
N ALA A 13 36.65 25.89 -11.67
CA ALA A 13 35.34 26.31 -12.17
C ALA A 13 34.74 25.27 -13.15
N ILE A 14 35.56 24.78 -14.08
CA ILE A 14 35.10 23.69 -15.01
C ILE A 14 34.73 22.45 -14.24
N PHE A 15 35.51 22.05 -13.23
CA PHE A 15 35.21 20.85 -12.41
C PHE A 15 33.89 20.99 -11.67
N ILE A 16 33.58 22.15 -11.06
CA ILE A 16 32.33 22.43 -10.40
C ILE A 16 31.15 22.35 -11.39
N VAL A 17 31.27 22.96 -12.57
CA VAL A 17 30.23 22.90 -13.61
C VAL A 17 29.94 21.47 -14.04
N VAL A 18 30.96 20.63 -14.19
CA VAL A 18 30.82 19.21 -14.54
C VAL A 18 30.08 18.47 -13.40
N LEU A 19 30.45 18.69 -12.13
CA LEU A 19 29.77 18.07 -11.00
C LEU A 19 28.30 18.46 -10.92
N VAL A 20 27.96 19.74 -11.11
CA VAL A 20 26.58 20.23 -11.12
C VAL A 20 25.80 19.61 -12.29
N ALA A 21 26.39 19.51 -13.46
CA ALA A 21 25.77 18.89 -14.63
C ALA A 21 25.47 17.40 -14.40
N ILE A 22 26.42 16.67 -13.80
CA ILE A 22 26.25 15.25 -13.43
C ILE A 22 25.14 15.11 -12.38
N ALA A 23 25.15 15.92 -11.32
CA ALA A 23 24.13 15.89 -10.28
C ALA A 23 22.73 16.20 -10.85
N ALA A 24 22.61 17.22 -11.71
CA ALA A 24 21.35 17.57 -12.37
C ALA A 24 20.85 16.46 -13.32
N TYR A 25 21.74 15.78 -14.02
CA TYR A 25 21.41 14.64 -14.88
C TYR A 25 20.85 13.47 -14.07
N TYR A 26 21.51 13.08 -12.97
CA TYR A 26 21.05 12.00 -12.10
C TYR A 26 19.74 12.36 -11.40
N TYR A 27 19.57 13.59 -10.94
CA TYR A 27 18.34 14.09 -10.33
C TYR A 27 17.15 14.00 -11.29
N ARG A 28 17.31 14.49 -12.53
CA ARG A 28 16.25 14.41 -13.57
C ARG A 28 15.92 12.98 -13.97
N ARG A 29 16.95 12.12 -14.04
CA ARG A 29 16.77 10.70 -14.37
C ARG A 29 16.02 9.95 -13.24
N SER A 30 16.33 10.24 -11.98
CA SER A 30 15.68 9.69 -10.82
C SER A 30 14.19 10.07 -10.80
N GLN A 31 13.86 11.34 -10.98
CA GLN A 31 12.45 11.79 -11.03
C GLN A 31 11.65 11.11 -12.15
N LYS A 32 12.17 11.01 -13.36
CA LYS A 32 11.47 10.36 -14.48
C LYS A 32 11.27 8.86 -14.25
N SER A 33 12.22 8.18 -13.63
CA SER A 33 12.10 6.76 -13.28
C SER A 33 11.06 6.55 -12.16
N SER A 34 11.04 7.45 -11.19
CA SER A 34 10.12 7.44 -10.06
C SER A 34 8.66 7.59 -10.51
N GLN A 35 8.34 8.58 -11.34
CA GLN A 35 6.97 8.80 -11.83
C GLN A 35 6.44 7.60 -12.65
N LYS A 36 7.29 7.00 -13.51
CA LYS A 36 6.89 5.80 -14.27
C LYS A 36 6.63 4.58 -13.36
N ASN A 37 7.37 4.46 -12.26
CA ASN A 37 7.14 3.39 -11.29
C ASN A 37 5.85 3.61 -10.51
N TRP A 38 5.53 4.85 -10.13
CA TRP A 38 4.30 5.23 -9.47
C TRP A 38 3.06 4.87 -10.29
N GLU A 39 2.98 5.34 -11.54
CA GLU A 39 1.85 5.02 -12.42
C GLU A 39 1.68 3.52 -12.66
N ARG A 40 2.80 2.78 -12.71
CA ARG A 40 2.75 1.31 -12.84
C ARG A 40 2.19 0.64 -11.58
N LEU A 41 2.53 1.15 -10.40
CA LEU A 41 2.01 0.64 -9.14
C LEU A 41 0.50 0.88 -9.05
N LEU A 42 0.04 2.09 -9.34
CA LEU A 42 -1.40 2.40 -9.35
C LEU A 42 -2.19 1.54 -10.35
N LYS A 43 -1.65 1.31 -11.56
CA LYS A 43 -2.30 0.45 -12.57
C LYS A 43 -2.40 -1.03 -12.19
N ARG A 44 -1.64 -1.48 -11.20
CA ARG A 44 -1.72 -2.84 -10.67
C ARG A 44 -2.80 -3.00 -9.61
N LEU A 45 -3.31 -1.89 -9.06
CA LEU A 45 -4.41 -1.94 -8.12
C LEU A 45 -5.70 -2.30 -8.84
N THR A 46 -6.38 -3.29 -8.32
CA THR A 46 -7.75 -3.63 -8.70
C THR A 46 -8.69 -2.73 -7.90
N ALA A 47 -9.57 -2.01 -8.59
CA ALA A 47 -10.57 -1.18 -7.93
C ALA A 47 -11.53 -2.03 -7.11
N LEU A 48 -11.75 -1.67 -5.86
CA LEU A 48 -12.63 -2.32 -4.90
C LEU A 48 -13.57 -1.26 -4.30
N ASP A 49 -14.77 -1.68 -3.92
CA ASP A 49 -15.70 -0.75 -3.27
C ASP A 49 -15.27 -0.50 -1.82
N ARG A 50 -14.76 0.70 -1.58
CA ARG A 50 -14.31 1.16 -0.27
C ARG A 50 -15.40 1.17 0.78
N SER A 51 -16.63 1.54 0.39
CA SER A 51 -17.75 1.64 1.31
C SER A 51 -18.12 0.27 1.86
N SER A 52 -18.19 -0.72 0.99
CA SER A 52 -18.45 -2.11 1.35
C SER A 52 -17.33 -2.71 2.21
N ILE A 53 -16.06 -2.43 1.86
CA ILE A 53 -14.91 -2.86 2.66
C ILE A 53 -14.94 -2.25 4.07
N ALA A 54 -15.22 -0.94 4.16
CA ALA A 54 -15.30 -0.25 5.45
C ALA A 54 -16.46 -0.79 6.31
N GLU A 55 -17.62 -1.04 5.71
CA GLU A 55 -18.79 -1.59 6.39
C GLU A 55 -18.47 -2.96 7.02
N VAL A 56 -17.90 -3.88 6.26
CA VAL A 56 -17.51 -5.21 6.75
C VAL A 56 -16.39 -5.13 7.80
N ALA A 57 -15.42 -4.24 7.62
CA ALA A 57 -14.31 -4.08 8.56
C ALA A 57 -14.79 -3.51 9.90
N LEU A 58 -15.61 -2.45 9.88
CA LEU A 58 -16.09 -1.76 11.07
C LEU A 58 -17.12 -2.58 11.87
N ASP A 59 -17.63 -3.67 11.31
CA ASP A 59 -18.45 -4.63 12.03
C ASP A 59 -17.65 -5.36 13.14
N ILE A 60 -16.35 -5.62 12.93
CA ILE A 60 -15.50 -6.34 13.89
C ILE A 60 -14.38 -5.51 14.53
N ILE A 61 -14.05 -4.34 13.96
CA ILE A 61 -13.06 -3.41 14.51
C ILE A 61 -13.68 -2.06 14.82
N ASP A 62 -13.09 -1.32 15.75
CA ASP A 62 -13.46 0.06 16.02
C ASP A 62 -12.72 1.05 15.12
N GLU A 63 -13.04 2.34 15.24
CA GLU A 63 -12.37 3.41 14.46
C GLU A 63 -10.87 3.51 14.74
N SER A 64 -10.40 3.04 15.91
CA SER A 64 -8.98 2.97 16.26
C SER A 64 -8.27 1.76 15.65
N GLY A 65 -9.02 0.84 15.02
CA GLY A 65 -8.51 -0.39 14.43
C GLY A 65 -8.32 -1.52 15.45
N GLN A 66 -8.86 -1.37 16.66
CA GLN A 66 -8.85 -2.44 17.66
C GLN A 66 -10.05 -3.35 17.47
N ARG A 67 -9.84 -4.65 17.67
CA ARG A 67 -10.93 -5.63 17.62
C ARG A 67 -11.95 -5.33 18.71
N ARG A 68 -13.23 -5.27 18.35
CA ARG A 68 -14.32 -5.10 19.32
C ARG A 68 -14.33 -6.29 20.27
N LYS A 69 -14.49 -6.01 21.57
CA LYS A 69 -14.45 -7.05 22.62
C LYS A 69 -15.69 -7.93 22.63
N ASP A 70 -16.82 -7.43 22.13
CA ASP A 70 -18.08 -8.15 22.09
C ASP A 70 -18.23 -8.84 20.73
N GLU A 71 -17.81 -10.11 20.64
CA GLU A 71 -18.03 -10.95 19.45
C GLU A 71 -19.54 -11.11 19.11
N ALA A 72 -20.43 -10.86 20.07
CA ALA A 72 -21.88 -10.86 19.88
C ALA A 72 -22.41 -9.61 19.14
N SER A 73 -21.56 -8.63 18.83
CA SER A 73 -21.96 -7.39 18.13
C SER A 73 -21.70 -7.41 16.63
N ALA A 74 -21.18 -8.51 16.07
CA ALA A 74 -21.13 -8.67 14.63
C ALA A 74 -22.55 -8.79 14.07
N ILE A 75 -22.96 -7.79 13.29
CA ILE A 75 -24.36 -7.63 12.82
C ILE A 75 -24.53 -8.26 11.44
N LEU A 76 -23.46 -8.35 10.65
CA LEU A 76 -23.52 -8.79 9.26
C LEU A 76 -23.59 -10.31 9.13
N ASP A 77 -24.56 -10.76 8.36
CA ASP A 77 -24.70 -12.18 8.01
C ASP A 77 -23.62 -12.62 6.99
N PRO A 78 -23.22 -13.91 6.96
CA PRO A 78 -22.24 -14.44 6.01
C PRO A 78 -22.57 -14.15 4.55
N SER A 79 -23.86 -14.17 4.20
CA SER A 79 -24.34 -13.88 2.85
C SER A 79 -24.20 -12.40 2.48
N GLU A 80 -24.39 -11.49 3.44
CA GLU A 80 -24.19 -10.04 3.26
C GLU A 80 -22.72 -9.73 3.11
N ILE A 81 -21.87 -10.29 3.96
CA ILE A 81 -20.41 -10.15 3.84
C ILE A 81 -19.93 -10.62 2.46
N SER A 82 -20.40 -11.80 2.03
CA SER A 82 -20.04 -12.33 0.71
C SER A 82 -20.45 -11.41 -0.42
N LYS A 83 -21.64 -10.81 -0.34
CA LYS A 83 -22.15 -9.86 -1.33
C LYS A 83 -21.35 -8.56 -1.34
N LEU A 84 -21.09 -7.97 -0.17
CA LEU A 84 -20.35 -6.70 -0.03
C LEU A 84 -18.90 -6.84 -0.52
N VAL A 85 -18.27 -7.96 -0.23
CA VAL A 85 -16.86 -8.23 -0.59
C VAL A 85 -16.70 -8.69 -2.03
N GLY A 86 -17.79 -9.16 -2.70
CA GLY A 86 -17.73 -9.79 -4.02
C GLY A 86 -17.28 -11.26 -3.97
N GLY A 87 -17.58 -11.95 -2.86
CA GLY A 87 -17.26 -13.35 -2.66
C GLY A 87 -15.75 -13.62 -2.54
N LEU A 88 -15.34 -14.82 -2.97
CA LEU A 88 -13.91 -15.20 -2.94
C LEU A 88 -13.08 -14.40 -3.94
N GLU A 89 -13.63 -14.05 -5.10
CA GLU A 89 -12.93 -13.26 -6.13
C GLU A 89 -12.55 -11.86 -5.61
N GLY A 90 -13.44 -11.21 -4.86
CA GLY A 90 -13.13 -9.92 -4.22
C GLY A 90 -12.02 -10.03 -3.18
N LEU A 91 -12.01 -11.11 -2.39
CA LEU A 91 -10.93 -11.38 -1.42
C LEU A 91 -9.58 -11.67 -2.13
N GLU A 92 -9.60 -12.37 -3.26
CA GLU A 92 -8.41 -12.60 -4.07
C GLU A 92 -7.88 -11.30 -4.70
N ALA A 93 -8.76 -10.39 -5.09
CA ALA A 93 -8.38 -9.06 -5.53
C ALA A 93 -7.74 -8.23 -4.39
N MET A 94 -8.28 -8.32 -3.17
CA MET A 94 -7.66 -7.71 -1.98
C MET A 94 -6.28 -8.29 -1.70
N GLU A 95 -6.12 -9.63 -1.75
CA GLU A 95 -4.83 -10.30 -1.59
C GLU A 95 -3.81 -9.81 -2.64
N ALA A 96 -4.21 -9.71 -3.90
CA ALA A 96 -3.36 -9.18 -4.96
C ALA A 96 -2.96 -7.72 -4.72
N ASN A 97 -3.91 -6.89 -4.25
CA ASN A 97 -3.66 -5.50 -3.91
C ASN A 97 -2.69 -5.34 -2.73
N CYS A 98 -2.65 -6.28 -1.77
CA CYS A 98 -1.73 -6.22 -0.63
C CYS A 98 -0.27 -6.11 -1.07
N ALA A 99 0.15 -6.86 -2.10
CA ALA A 99 1.50 -6.76 -2.63
C ALA A 99 1.79 -5.36 -3.18
N VAL A 100 0.80 -4.73 -3.82
CA VAL A 100 0.94 -3.36 -4.34
C VAL A 100 1.00 -2.33 -3.22
N LEU A 101 0.20 -2.50 -2.15
CA LEU A 101 0.27 -1.62 -0.96
C LEU A 101 1.64 -1.67 -0.29
N VAL A 102 2.24 -2.85 -0.19
CA VAL A 102 3.62 -3.00 0.31
C VAL A 102 4.62 -2.30 -0.62
N ASP A 103 4.51 -2.49 -1.94
CA ASP A 103 5.35 -1.83 -2.94
C ASP A 103 5.21 -0.29 -2.87
N LEU A 104 3.99 0.23 -2.65
CA LEU A 104 3.71 1.65 -2.46
C LEU A 104 4.40 2.21 -1.20
N ALA A 105 4.40 1.48 -0.09
CA ALA A 105 5.11 1.90 1.11
C ALA A 105 6.64 1.90 0.90
N PHE A 106 7.20 0.88 0.23
CA PHE A 106 8.61 0.88 -0.15
C PHE A 106 8.97 2.00 -1.14
N TYR A 107 8.04 2.38 -2.02
CA TYR A 107 8.26 3.49 -2.94
C TYR A 107 8.49 4.82 -2.20
N VAL A 108 7.76 5.07 -1.12
CA VAL A 108 7.88 6.26 -0.28
C VAL A 108 9.21 6.32 0.47
N GLN A 109 9.84 5.18 0.74
CA GLN A 109 11.11 5.10 1.46
C GLN A 109 12.22 5.96 0.83
N GLN A 110 12.14 6.27 -0.47
CA GLN A 110 13.11 7.12 -1.16
C GLN A 110 13.17 8.54 -0.60
N TRP A 111 12.07 9.03 0.01
CA TRP A 111 11.96 10.38 0.57
C TRP A 111 11.69 10.39 2.07
N TYR A 112 11.11 9.30 2.58
CA TYR A 112 10.69 9.16 3.98
C TYR A 112 11.20 7.82 4.52
N PRO A 113 12.39 7.80 5.16
CA PRO A 113 13.03 6.55 5.61
C PRO A 113 12.19 5.73 6.59
N GLU A 114 11.34 6.37 7.40
CA GLU A 114 10.44 5.73 8.35
C GLU A 114 9.41 4.82 7.67
N ALA A 115 9.16 5.03 6.39
CA ALA A 115 8.28 4.18 5.57
C ALA A 115 8.68 2.70 5.57
N ILE A 116 9.95 2.37 5.84
CA ILE A 116 10.40 0.97 5.94
C ILE A 116 9.68 0.20 7.04
N VAL A 117 9.43 0.86 8.19
CA VAL A 117 8.73 0.24 9.33
C VAL A 117 7.28 -0.05 8.95
N VAL A 118 6.63 0.88 8.23
CA VAL A 118 5.27 0.71 7.74
C VAL A 118 5.23 -0.41 6.70
N ALA A 119 6.15 -0.43 5.74
CA ALA A 119 6.23 -1.46 4.72
C ALA A 119 6.38 -2.89 5.32
N GLU A 120 7.20 -3.04 6.37
CA GLU A 120 7.35 -4.33 7.07
C GLU A 120 6.07 -4.74 7.82
N LYS A 121 5.36 -3.80 8.45
CA LYS A 121 4.04 -4.07 9.05
C LYS A 121 3.04 -4.51 8.00
N LEU A 122 2.95 -3.80 6.88
CA LEU A 122 2.07 -4.16 5.77
C LEU A 122 2.40 -5.54 5.20
N ARG A 123 3.69 -5.92 5.16
CA ARG A 123 4.10 -7.26 4.70
C ARG A 123 3.62 -8.37 5.63
N LEU A 124 3.60 -8.13 6.95
CA LEU A 124 3.03 -9.08 7.91
C LEU A 124 1.51 -9.19 7.75
N SER A 125 0.81 -8.06 7.62
CA SER A 125 -0.64 -8.02 7.36
C SER A 125 -1.00 -8.70 6.03
N ALA A 126 -0.20 -8.52 4.97
CA ALA A 126 -0.41 -9.21 3.70
C ALA A 126 -0.35 -10.73 3.83
N ARG A 127 0.59 -11.27 4.64
CA ARG A 127 0.67 -12.71 4.92
C ARG A 127 -0.53 -13.24 5.71
N GLU A 128 -1.06 -12.43 6.62
CA GLU A 128 -2.28 -12.77 7.36
C GLU A 128 -3.46 -12.89 6.40
N ILE A 129 -3.62 -11.94 5.47
CA ILE A 129 -4.68 -12.00 4.44
C ILE A 129 -4.48 -13.23 3.53
N GLU A 130 -3.27 -13.48 3.05
CA GLU A 130 -2.93 -14.65 2.24
C GLU A 130 -3.33 -15.95 2.97
N TRP A 131 -3.06 -16.05 4.27
CA TRP A 131 -3.45 -17.20 5.08
C TRP A 131 -4.98 -17.36 5.14
N HIS A 132 -5.73 -16.28 5.40
CA HIS A 132 -7.20 -16.31 5.45
C HIS A 132 -7.80 -16.71 4.10
N VAL A 133 -7.34 -16.10 3.01
CA VAL A 133 -7.80 -16.41 1.64
C VAL A 133 -7.46 -17.86 1.27
N GLY A 134 -6.27 -18.32 1.64
CA GLY A 134 -5.87 -19.72 1.46
C GLY A 134 -6.79 -20.71 2.16
N ARG A 135 -7.28 -20.38 3.37
CA ARG A 135 -8.28 -21.18 4.10
C ARG A 135 -9.62 -21.22 3.37
N LEU A 136 -10.06 -20.09 2.83
CA LEU A 136 -11.31 -20.01 2.07
C LEU A 136 -11.23 -20.80 0.75
N ARG A 137 -10.10 -20.74 0.03
CA ARG A 137 -9.87 -21.58 -1.17
C ARG A 137 -9.94 -23.08 -0.82
N SER A 138 -9.36 -23.49 0.29
CA SER A 138 -9.43 -24.88 0.75
C SER A 138 -10.85 -25.29 1.15
N ALA A 139 -11.61 -24.38 1.80
CA ALA A 139 -13.01 -24.60 2.14
C ALA A 139 -13.90 -24.70 0.89
N GLN A 140 -13.65 -23.90 -0.14
CA GLN A 140 -14.34 -23.98 -1.42
C GLN A 140 -14.15 -25.34 -2.09
N GLN A 141 -12.91 -25.84 -2.12
CA GLN A 141 -12.59 -27.16 -2.70
C GLN A 141 -13.29 -28.32 -1.97
N THR A 142 -13.59 -28.15 -0.68
CA THR A 142 -14.26 -29.15 0.13
C THR A 142 -15.77 -28.93 0.25
N GLY A 143 -16.35 -27.95 -0.44
CA GLY A 143 -17.77 -27.59 -0.37
C GLY A 143 -18.24 -27.01 0.95
N LYS A 144 -17.32 -26.49 1.78
CA LYS A 144 -17.58 -25.92 3.12
C LYS A 144 -17.40 -24.40 3.18
N LEU A 145 -17.43 -23.72 2.01
CA LEU A 145 -17.13 -22.30 1.94
C LEU A 145 -18.06 -21.44 2.79
N GLU A 146 -19.37 -21.72 2.77
CA GLU A 146 -20.38 -20.92 3.48
C GLU A 146 -20.11 -20.86 4.99
N GLY A 147 -19.85 -21.99 5.63
CA GLY A 147 -19.53 -22.04 7.07
C GLY A 147 -18.16 -21.47 7.43
N ALA A 148 -17.23 -21.40 6.48
CA ALA A 148 -15.89 -20.86 6.70
C ALA A 148 -15.81 -19.35 6.38
N PHE A 149 -16.77 -18.81 5.62
CA PHE A 149 -16.68 -17.48 5.04
C PHE A 149 -16.55 -16.41 6.11
N THR A 150 -17.46 -16.33 7.07
CA THR A 150 -17.41 -15.34 8.15
C THR A 150 -16.12 -15.44 8.97
N LEU A 151 -15.69 -16.66 9.28
CA LEU A 151 -14.52 -16.89 10.13
C LEU A 151 -13.21 -16.36 9.51
N TYR A 152 -13.09 -16.39 8.19
CA TYR A 152 -11.85 -16.00 7.50
C TYR A 152 -11.99 -14.74 6.65
N ALA A 153 -13.18 -14.42 6.08
CA ALA A 153 -13.37 -13.26 5.25
C ALA A 153 -13.34 -11.94 6.04
N GLN A 154 -14.10 -11.86 7.15
CA GLN A 154 -14.14 -10.64 7.96
C GLN A 154 -12.78 -10.22 8.49
N PRO A 155 -11.96 -11.09 9.11
CA PRO A 155 -10.62 -10.72 9.52
C PRO A 155 -9.74 -10.28 8.36
N ALA A 156 -9.81 -10.95 7.20
CA ALA A 156 -9.06 -10.56 6.01
C ALA A 156 -9.44 -9.16 5.52
N VAL A 157 -10.74 -8.85 5.46
CA VAL A 157 -11.25 -7.52 5.07
C VAL A 157 -10.85 -6.45 6.06
N ALA A 158 -10.94 -6.71 7.36
CA ALA A 158 -10.52 -5.77 8.40
C ALA A 158 -9.02 -5.48 8.32
N THR A 159 -8.20 -6.51 8.13
CA THR A 159 -6.75 -6.35 7.95
C THR A 159 -6.44 -5.55 6.69
N TYR A 160 -7.13 -5.81 5.56
CA TYR A 160 -6.98 -5.05 4.32
C TYR A 160 -7.38 -3.57 4.49
N TYR A 161 -8.51 -3.31 5.16
CA TYR A 161 -8.95 -1.95 5.48
C TYR A 161 -7.90 -1.17 6.28
N LEU A 162 -7.31 -1.81 7.29
CA LEU A 162 -6.23 -1.20 8.08
C LEU A 162 -4.96 -0.96 7.26
N MET A 163 -4.62 -1.87 6.34
CA MET A 163 -3.48 -1.68 5.42
C MET A 163 -3.69 -0.45 4.54
N THR A 164 -4.88 -0.28 3.95
CA THR A 164 -5.16 0.89 3.10
C THR A 164 -5.07 2.19 3.88
N ARG A 165 -5.61 2.24 5.11
CA ARG A 165 -5.49 3.40 6.00
C ARG A 165 -4.05 3.71 6.37
N GLN A 166 -3.23 2.69 6.66
CA GLN A 166 -1.82 2.89 7.00
C GLN A 166 -1.02 3.45 5.82
N VAL A 167 -1.30 2.99 4.59
CA VAL A 167 -0.64 3.53 3.40
C VAL A 167 -1.06 4.98 3.17
N ILE A 168 -2.35 5.31 3.26
CA ILE A 168 -2.83 6.69 3.12
C ILE A 168 -2.17 7.60 4.17
N ALA A 169 -2.18 7.20 5.45
CA ALA A 169 -1.56 7.95 6.53
C ALA A 169 -0.05 8.19 6.29
N LEU A 170 0.66 7.18 5.78
CA LEU A 170 2.07 7.31 5.41
C LEU A 170 2.30 8.41 4.36
N TYR A 171 1.41 8.52 3.37
CA TYR A 171 1.50 9.54 2.32
C TYR A 171 1.09 10.94 2.84
N GLU A 172 0.16 11.00 3.79
CA GLU A 172 -0.23 12.23 4.49
C GLU A 172 0.92 12.76 5.37
N GLU A 173 1.50 11.90 6.20
CA GLU A 173 2.64 12.24 7.06
C GLU A 173 3.86 12.70 6.25
N GLY A 174 4.12 12.05 5.14
CA GLY A 174 5.18 12.42 4.20
C GLY A 174 4.88 13.67 3.37
N ASN A 175 3.67 14.24 3.48
CA ASN A 175 3.19 15.38 2.67
C ASN A 175 3.46 15.20 1.17
N LEU A 176 3.15 14.00 0.66
CA LEU A 176 3.47 13.62 -0.72
C LEU A 176 2.41 14.09 -1.70
N ALA A 177 2.83 14.73 -2.79
CA ALA A 177 1.93 15.24 -3.83
C ALA A 177 1.05 14.17 -4.50
N MET A 178 1.44 12.90 -4.38
CA MET A 178 0.76 11.73 -4.95
C MET A 178 -0.43 11.22 -4.12
N LEU A 179 -0.72 11.84 -2.97
CA LEU A 179 -1.78 11.41 -2.05
C LEU A 179 -3.16 11.39 -2.72
N ALA A 180 -3.49 12.44 -3.50
CA ALA A 180 -4.78 12.52 -4.18
C ALA A 180 -5.00 11.39 -5.20
N ASP A 181 -3.96 11.06 -5.97
CA ASP A 181 -4.00 9.95 -6.94
C ASP A 181 -4.19 8.61 -6.22
N LEU A 182 -3.49 8.42 -5.09
CA LEU A 182 -3.61 7.23 -4.26
C LEU A 182 -5.02 7.09 -3.67
N GLN A 183 -5.56 8.18 -3.12
CA GLN A 183 -6.91 8.19 -2.56
C GLN A 183 -7.98 7.87 -3.60
N ASN A 184 -7.78 8.25 -4.85
CA ASN A 184 -8.71 7.93 -5.94
C ASN A 184 -8.55 6.49 -6.45
N ALA A 185 -7.38 5.88 -6.28
CA ALA A 185 -7.08 4.54 -6.78
C ALA A 185 -7.44 3.42 -5.77
N LEU A 186 -7.49 3.73 -4.48
CA LEU A 186 -7.87 2.83 -3.39
C LEU A 186 -9.35 2.91 -3.06
#